data_15b1badedefac9b515208fa610ee8273
#
_entry.id   15b1badedefac9b515208fa610ee8273
#
_cell.length_a   1.000
_cell.length_b   1.000
_cell.length_c   1.000
_cell.angle_alpha   90.00
_cell.angle_beta   90.00
_cell.angle_gamma   90.00
#
_symmetry.space_group_name_H-M   'P 1'
#
loop_
_entity.id
_entity.type
_entity.pdbx_description
1 polymer ?
#
loop_
_entity_poly.entity_id
_entity_poly.type
_entity_poly.pdbx_seq_one_letter_code
_entity_poly.pdbx_strand_id
1 'polypeptide(L)'
;MRDRNSVTLTPIYGQGGTIAYTGSAVNSPSINPGCSGVYVTCTTDAWARFANVASGTAPAATTQDFFCPAGATVLLPNEANTGEPMQLSVIRDAANGSARFSPVV
;
A
#
# COMPACT_ATOMS: atom_id res chain seq x y z
N MET A 1 -7.60 -15.94 23.05
CA MET A 1 -7.42 -14.58 22.52
C MET A 1 -5.94 -14.33 22.26
N ARG A 2 -5.63 -13.66 21.16
CA ARG A 2 -4.23 -13.35 20.89
C ARG A 2 -3.74 -12.21 21.78
N ASP A 3 -2.56 -12.36 22.33
CA ASP A 3 -1.88 -11.30 23.03
C ASP A 3 -1.39 -10.27 22.02
N ARG A 4 -1.83 -9.03 22.16
CA ARG A 4 -1.43 -7.96 21.23
C ARG A 4 0.05 -7.65 21.29
N ASN A 5 0.68 -7.83 22.43
CA ASN A 5 2.10 -7.56 22.59
C ASN A 5 2.97 -8.57 21.85
N SER A 6 2.39 -9.70 21.45
CA SER A 6 3.11 -10.73 20.72
C SER A 6 2.81 -10.73 19.23
N VAL A 7 2.03 -9.76 18.75
CA VAL A 7 1.76 -9.65 17.31
C VAL A 7 3.04 -9.32 16.57
N THR A 8 3.42 -10.19 15.66
CA THR A 8 4.60 -10.02 14.82
C THR A 8 4.17 -9.96 13.37
N LEU A 9 4.56 -8.90 12.68
CA LEU A 9 4.33 -8.78 11.26
C LEU A 9 5.53 -9.35 10.50
N THR A 10 5.27 -10.34 9.67
CA THR A 10 6.31 -11.03 8.91
C THR A 10 6.28 -10.57 7.47
N PRO A 11 7.42 -10.17 6.88
CA PRO A 11 7.44 -9.80 5.47
C PRO A 11 7.03 -10.96 4.58
N ILE A 12 6.30 -10.65 3.51
CA ILE A 12 6.02 -11.60 2.44
C ILE A 12 7.12 -11.42 1.42
N TYR A 13 8.13 -12.27 1.47
CA TYR A 13 9.29 -12.15 0.61
C TYR A 13 8.90 -12.32 -0.87
N GLY A 14 9.51 -11.51 -1.73
CA GLY A 14 9.28 -11.56 -3.16
C GLY A 14 8.06 -10.78 -3.65
N GLN A 15 7.30 -10.14 -2.75
CA GLN A 15 6.13 -9.35 -3.13
C GLN A 15 6.30 -7.84 -2.91
N GLY A 16 7.43 -7.42 -2.38
CA GLY A 16 7.74 -6.01 -2.26
C GLY A 16 8.14 -5.40 -3.61
N GLY A 17 8.09 -4.09 -3.71
CA GLY A 17 8.45 -3.42 -4.95
C GLY A 17 8.51 -1.91 -4.79
N THR A 18 8.62 -1.23 -5.93
CA THR A 18 8.70 0.22 -6.01
C THR A 18 7.71 0.73 -7.05
N ILE A 19 6.97 1.77 -6.69
CA ILE A 19 6.06 2.47 -7.60
C ILE A 19 6.63 3.85 -7.86
N ALA A 20 6.80 4.22 -9.13
CA ALA A 20 7.13 5.59 -9.52
C ALA A 20 5.82 6.34 -9.72
N TYR A 21 5.47 7.22 -8.80
CA TYR A 21 4.18 7.93 -8.86
C TYR A 21 4.34 9.33 -9.44
N THR A 22 3.24 9.80 -10.01
CA THR A 22 3.14 11.09 -10.67
C THR A 22 1.86 11.80 -10.22
N GLY A 23 1.44 12.81 -10.94
CA GLY A 23 0.16 13.49 -10.72
C GLY A 23 -1.07 12.67 -11.11
N SER A 24 -0.88 11.50 -11.68
CA SER A 24 -1.93 10.51 -11.90
C SER A 24 -1.65 9.30 -11.01
N ALA A 25 -2.70 8.70 -10.46
CA ALA A 25 -2.54 7.55 -9.59
C ALA A 25 -1.87 6.38 -10.33
N VAL A 26 -0.90 5.75 -9.69
CA VAL A 26 -0.18 4.59 -10.23
C VAL A 26 -0.37 3.43 -9.26
N ASN A 27 -0.65 2.25 -9.80
CA ASN A 27 -0.95 1.07 -9.00
C ASN A 27 0.21 0.09 -9.01
N SER A 28 0.39 -0.61 -7.89
CA SER A 28 1.31 -1.73 -7.79
C SER A 28 0.82 -2.93 -8.58
N PRO A 29 1.68 -3.93 -8.84
CA PRO A 29 1.20 -5.26 -9.20
C PRO A 29 0.28 -5.82 -8.11
N SER A 30 -0.44 -6.89 -8.44
CA SER A 30 -1.32 -7.56 -7.48
C SER A 30 -0.55 -8.09 -6.29
N ILE A 31 -1.10 -7.88 -5.11
CA ILE A 31 -0.53 -8.33 -3.83
C ILE A 31 -1.44 -9.41 -3.27
N ASN A 32 -0.83 -10.41 -2.62
CA ASN A 32 -1.54 -11.54 -2.05
C ASN A 32 -2.66 -11.06 -1.12
N PRO A 33 -3.92 -11.49 -1.35
CA PRO A 33 -5.04 -11.09 -0.49
C PRO A 33 -4.91 -11.59 0.95
N GLY A 34 -4.05 -12.57 1.21
CA GLY A 34 -3.78 -13.06 2.57
C GLY A 34 -2.87 -12.16 3.40
N CYS A 35 -2.35 -11.05 2.86
CA CYS A 35 -1.53 -10.13 3.63
C CYS A 35 -2.34 -9.43 4.71
N SER A 36 -1.69 -9.07 5.81
CA SER A 36 -2.30 -8.28 6.89
C SER A 36 -2.24 -6.79 6.60
N GLY A 37 -1.33 -6.38 5.76
CA GLY A 37 -1.13 -4.99 5.40
C GLY A 37 0.10 -4.80 4.54
N VAL A 38 0.44 -3.54 4.31
CA VAL A 38 1.61 -3.19 3.51
C VAL A 38 2.32 -1.99 4.16
N TYR A 39 3.64 -2.11 4.32
CA TYR A 39 4.48 -0.98 4.68
C TYR A 39 4.80 -0.17 3.44
N VAL A 40 4.72 1.15 3.55
CA VAL A 40 4.96 2.07 2.44
C VAL A 40 5.89 3.18 2.90
N THR A 41 6.91 3.47 2.10
CA THR A 41 7.81 4.61 2.31
C THR A 41 7.92 5.38 1.01
N CYS A 42 7.59 6.67 1.03
CA CYS A 42 7.62 7.54 -0.14
C CYS A 42 8.82 8.48 -0.09
N THR A 43 9.40 8.78 -1.26
CA THR A 43 10.54 9.72 -1.36
C THR A 43 10.08 11.19 -1.32
N THR A 44 8.84 11.46 -1.72
CA THR A 44 8.19 12.77 -1.61
C THR A 44 6.83 12.59 -0.97
N ASP A 45 6.20 13.67 -0.53
CA ASP A 45 4.85 13.59 0.03
C ASP A 45 3.88 13.02 -1.01
N ALA A 46 3.05 12.09 -0.59
CA ALA A 46 2.13 11.40 -1.46
C ALA A 46 0.89 10.95 -0.71
N TRP A 47 -0.11 10.50 -1.46
CA TRP A 47 -1.35 9.94 -0.93
C TRP A 47 -1.47 8.51 -1.41
N ALA A 48 -1.93 7.62 -0.55
CA ALA A 48 -1.97 6.20 -0.87
C ALA A 48 -3.29 5.57 -0.46
N ARG A 49 -3.71 4.58 -1.25
CA ARG A 49 -4.85 3.73 -0.97
C ARG A 49 -4.43 2.28 -1.16
N PHE A 50 -4.77 1.44 -0.19
CA PHE A 50 -4.55 0.00 -0.29
C PHE A 50 -5.91 -0.68 -0.31
N ALA A 51 -6.29 -1.24 -1.45
CA ALA A 51 -7.62 -1.78 -1.66
C ALA A 51 -7.60 -3.03 -2.52
N ASN A 52 -8.66 -3.82 -2.44
CA ASN A 52 -8.82 -4.97 -3.30
C ASN A 52 -9.22 -4.54 -4.71
N VAL A 53 -8.85 -5.38 -5.68
CA VAL A 53 -9.22 -5.17 -7.09
C VAL A 53 -10.55 -5.87 -7.33
N ALA A 54 -11.64 -5.19 -6.98
CA ALA A 54 -12.98 -5.74 -7.14
C ALA A 54 -13.41 -5.66 -8.60
N SER A 55 -13.94 -6.77 -9.13
CA SER A 55 -14.51 -6.82 -10.48
C SER A 55 -13.54 -6.34 -11.58
N GLY A 56 -12.24 -6.52 -11.35
CA GLY A 56 -11.23 -6.11 -12.31
C GLY A 56 -10.95 -4.61 -12.34
N THR A 57 -11.60 -3.82 -11.49
CA THR A 57 -11.36 -2.38 -11.41
C THR A 57 -10.25 -2.09 -10.43
N ALA A 58 -9.16 -1.49 -10.90
CA ALA A 58 -8.05 -1.10 -10.06
C ALA A 58 -8.43 0.11 -9.19
N PRO A 59 -8.06 0.11 -7.91
CA PRO A 59 -8.27 1.30 -7.09
C PRO A 59 -7.40 2.45 -7.60
N ALA A 60 -7.85 3.69 -7.37
CA ALA A 60 -7.08 4.88 -7.72
C ALA A 60 -7.00 5.78 -6.50
N ALA A 61 -5.77 6.07 -6.06
CA ALA A 61 -5.54 6.97 -4.95
C ALA A 61 -5.98 8.38 -5.30
N THR A 62 -6.48 9.10 -4.32
CA THR A 62 -6.86 10.51 -4.42
C THR A 62 -6.23 11.27 -3.26
N THR A 63 -6.28 12.60 -3.32
CA THR A 63 -5.77 13.45 -2.23
C THR A 63 -6.66 13.42 -0.99
N GLN A 64 -7.65 12.57 -0.95
CA GLN A 64 -8.49 12.32 0.23
C GLN A 64 -8.19 10.97 0.88
N ASP A 65 -7.22 10.23 0.38
CA ASP A 65 -6.81 8.96 0.95
C ASP A 65 -5.75 9.19 2.04
N PHE A 66 -4.92 8.20 2.32
CA PHE A 66 -3.98 8.28 3.42
C PHE A 66 -2.74 9.08 3.02
N PHE A 67 -2.39 10.10 3.77
CA PHE A 67 -1.20 10.90 3.52
C PHE A 67 0.06 10.18 3.98
N CYS A 68 1.03 10.05 3.06
CA CYS A 68 2.33 9.43 3.31
C CYS A 68 3.41 10.51 3.28
N PRO A 69 3.88 11.00 4.43
CA PRO A 69 4.95 11.99 4.46
C PRO A 69 6.24 11.44 3.88
N ALA A 70 7.01 12.29 3.20
CA ALA A 70 8.30 11.90 2.65
C ALA A 70 9.22 11.32 3.71
N GLY A 71 9.81 10.16 3.43
CA GLY A 71 10.77 9.50 4.31
C GLY A 71 10.17 8.75 5.50
N ALA A 72 8.87 8.84 5.72
CA ALA A 72 8.21 8.12 6.81
C ALA A 72 7.68 6.78 6.31
N THR A 73 7.85 5.74 7.11
CA THR A 73 7.27 4.43 6.82
C THR A 73 5.91 4.34 7.50
N VAL A 74 4.87 4.04 6.73
CA VAL A 74 3.52 3.87 7.24
C VAL A 74 3.03 2.46 6.95
N LEU A 75 2.13 1.95 7.80
CA LEU A 75 1.49 0.66 7.62
C LEU A 75 0.05 0.89 7.19
N LEU A 76 -0.32 0.39 6.01
CA LEU A 76 -1.69 0.41 5.54
C LEU A 76 -2.27 -0.99 5.75
N PRO A 77 -3.26 -1.16 6.64
CA PRO A 77 -3.82 -2.48 6.92
C PRO A 77 -4.68 -2.99 5.78
N ASN A 78 -4.76 -4.32 5.66
CA ASN A 78 -5.70 -4.97 4.76
C ASN A 78 -7.01 -5.21 5.50
N GLU A 79 -7.99 -4.39 5.26
CA GLU A 79 -9.31 -4.52 5.90
C GLU A 79 -10.35 -5.17 5.01
N ALA A 80 -10.06 -5.33 3.72
CA ALA A 80 -11.04 -5.86 2.78
C ALA A 80 -11.37 -7.33 3.04
N ASN A 81 -10.36 -8.16 3.22
CA ASN A 81 -10.49 -9.58 3.57
C ASN A 81 -11.52 -10.33 2.70
N THR A 82 -11.55 -10.02 1.41
CA THR A 82 -12.52 -10.59 0.48
C THR A 82 -11.97 -11.77 -0.32
N GLY A 83 -10.68 -12.07 -0.19
CA GLY A 83 -10.01 -13.09 -1.00
C GLY A 83 -9.61 -12.60 -2.38
N GLU A 84 -9.90 -11.36 -2.73
CA GLU A 84 -9.50 -10.78 -4.02
C GLU A 84 -8.11 -10.17 -3.91
N PRO A 85 -7.33 -10.13 -5.01
CA PRO A 85 -6.01 -9.49 -5.00
C PRO A 85 -6.09 -8.04 -4.53
N MET A 86 -5.04 -7.60 -3.85
CA MET A 86 -4.90 -6.23 -3.37
C MET A 86 -3.97 -5.45 -4.27
N GLN A 87 -4.16 -4.15 -4.34
CA GLN A 87 -3.22 -3.25 -4.98
C GLN A 87 -3.01 -2.01 -4.14
N LEU A 88 -1.78 -1.54 -4.12
CA LEU A 88 -1.44 -0.24 -3.58
C LEU A 88 -1.49 0.79 -4.71
N SER A 89 -2.23 1.86 -4.50
CA SER A 89 -2.30 2.97 -5.43
C SER A 89 -1.71 4.21 -4.77
N VAL A 90 -0.87 4.95 -5.49
CA VAL A 90 -0.20 6.13 -4.97
C VAL A 90 -0.30 7.27 -5.97
N ILE A 91 -0.55 8.47 -5.45
CA ILE A 91 -0.55 9.72 -6.23
C ILE A 91 0.28 10.76 -5.49
N ARG A 92 1.03 11.57 -6.22
CA ARG A 92 1.86 12.62 -5.61
C ARG A 92 1.00 13.71 -4.97
N ASP A 93 1.58 14.40 -3.99
CA ASP A 93 1.02 15.66 -3.51
C ASP A 93 1.47 16.83 -4.40
N ALA A 94 2.75 17.10 -4.47
CA ALA A 94 3.29 18.20 -5.27
C ALA A 94 4.40 17.78 -6.23
N ALA A 95 5.23 16.80 -5.84
CA ALA A 95 6.38 16.39 -6.63
C ALA A 95 6.33 14.89 -6.92
N ASN A 96 6.78 14.50 -8.11
CA ASN A 96 6.94 13.09 -8.45
C ASN A 96 7.95 12.42 -7.53
N GLY A 97 7.77 11.14 -7.30
CA GLY A 97 8.64 10.37 -6.44
C GLY A 97 8.44 8.88 -6.62
N SER A 98 8.96 8.13 -5.65
CA SER A 98 8.85 6.68 -5.63
C SER A 98 8.35 6.20 -4.27
N ALA A 99 7.48 5.20 -4.29
CA ALA A 99 7.01 4.53 -3.09
C ALA A 99 7.57 3.12 -3.06
N ARG A 100 8.25 2.78 -1.99
CA ARG A 100 8.65 1.39 -1.72
C ARG A 100 7.60 0.75 -0.86
N PHE A 101 7.20 -0.47 -1.20
CA PHE A 101 6.18 -1.16 -0.43
C PHE A 101 6.62 -2.59 -0.12
N SER A 102 6.19 -3.05 1.05
CA SER A 102 6.50 -4.41 1.54
C SER A 102 5.26 -4.98 2.21
N PRO A 103 4.59 -5.96 1.57
CA PRO A 103 3.46 -6.64 2.20
C PRO A 103 3.92 -7.47 3.39
N VAL A 104 3.05 -7.58 4.39
CA VAL A 104 3.32 -8.35 5.63
C VAL A 104 2.11 -9.19 6.00
N VAL A 105 2.36 -10.22 6.76
CA VAL A 105 1.32 -11.08 7.36
C VAL A 105 1.40 -11.07 8.86
#